data_367d45d2e665feb57d53d8499ebad6fc
#
_entry.id   367d45d2e665feb57d53d8499ebad6fc
#
_cell.length_a   1.000
_cell.length_b   1.000
_cell.length_c   1.000
_cell.angle_alpha   90.00
_cell.angle_beta   90.00
_cell.angle_gamma   90.00
#
_symmetry.space_group_name_H-M   'P 1'
#
loop_
_entity.id
_entity.type
_entity.pdbx_description
1 polymer ?
#
loop_
_entity_poly.entity_id
_entity_poly.type
_entity_poly.pdbx_seq_one_letter_code
_entity_poly.pdbx_strand_id
1 'polypeptide(L)'
;MELVSIELTKVYRQSDPAFVAVLNNIRTNLTTEHDLQLLNTRYTEHIRENEGFDQSGKLFVTLCTRRDSVDYINQSKLDAIDEEPYTFKGEICGEFPESSLPTLKELTIKKGAQVLFIKNDFEKRWVNGTLGIVRDIDIDNDALFIETEQGDCFWVTKDKWSNVRYTYNETEKKIEEEELGTFSQFPIKLAWAITIHKSQGLTFSRVVIDFNGGVFAGGQAYVALSRCTSLEGIQLKTEIQRRDIFVRPEILTFAQNFNNTQAMQRALKQAQADVLYKETVEAFNKGDFELCLSKFYKAIHTRYDIEKPNSIRFIRRKLNTINSLKAENKRLREELSQRNQHLNKYALEYVQLGNDCITQAHNAKAAIKNYNKALKLNPNCIDALVRKGITLMNTGNTAEAEQELNKAVELSPISFMALYNRGKLNMQLERYELAVADFDKCVSIKPKHANAHQLFGNALNELGNEEAAQIQWAIANELRKKN
;
A
#
# COMPACT_ATOMS: atom_id res chain seq x y z
N MET A 1 -1.09 -26.22 -0.11
CA MET A 1 0.04 -25.31 -0.39
C MET A 1 1.31 -26.07 -0.10
N GLU A 2 2.19 -26.26 -1.07
CA GLU A 2 3.46 -26.97 -0.87
C GLU A 2 4.38 -26.04 -0.06
N LEU A 3 4.91 -26.53 1.07
CA LEU A 3 5.82 -25.75 1.91
C LEU A 3 7.21 -25.75 1.26
N VAL A 4 7.74 -24.57 0.98
CA VAL A 4 9.11 -24.40 0.51
C VAL A 4 10.00 -24.06 1.70
N SER A 5 10.96 -24.94 1.98
CA SER A 5 11.87 -24.80 3.12
C SER A 5 13.25 -24.40 2.62
N ILE A 6 13.76 -23.28 3.15
CA ILE A 6 15.09 -22.75 2.83
C ILE A 6 15.94 -22.83 4.09
N GLU A 7 17.08 -23.50 3.99
CA GLU A 7 18.08 -23.56 5.04
C GLU A 7 19.15 -22.50 4.82
N LEU A 8 19.40 -21.70 5.88
CA LEU A 8 20.50 -20.75 5.89
C LEU A 8 21.81 -21.49 6.22
N THR A 9 22.78 -21.45 5.34
CA THR A 9 24.04 -22.22 5.47
C THR A 9 25.16 -21.49 6.18
N LYS A 10 25.08 -20.14 6.28
CA LYS A 10 26.12 -19.34 6.92
C LYS A 10 25.92 -19.29 8.43
N VAL A 11 26.91 -19.75 9.17
CA VAL A 11 26.96 -19.69 10.63
C VAL A 11 27.66 -18.42 11.04
N TYR A 12 27.04 -17.63 11.93
CA TYR A 12 27.59 -16.36 12.44
C TYR A 12 27.99 -16.42 13.92
N ARG A 13 27.45 -17.38 14.68
CA ARG A 13 27.68 -17.45 16.13
C ARG A 13 29.04 -18.06 16.48
N GLN A 14 29.44 -19.13 15.77
CA GLN A 14 30.68 -19.84 15.96
C GLN A 14 31.62 -19.52 14.80
N SER A 15 32.91 -19.27 15.15
CA SER A 15 33.96 -19.00 14.18
C SER A 15 34.93 -20.18 13.97
N ASP A 16 34.98 -21.14 14.93
CA ASP A 16 35.81 -22.34 14.83
C ASP A 16 35.19 -23.38 13.88
N PRO A 17 35.83 -23.70 12.74
CA PRO A 17 35.32 -24.66 11.78
C PRO A 17 35.17 -26.09 12.35
N ALA A 18 36.07 -26.50 13.27
CA ALA A 18 36.00 -27.83 13.87
C ALA A 18 34.76 -27.97 14.75
N PHE A 19 34.50 -26.95 15.59
CA PHE A 19 33.31 -26.92 16.43
C PHE A 19 32.03 -26.84 15.63
N VAL A 20 31.99 -26.04 14.54
CA VAL A 20 30.85 -25.98 13.61
C VAL A 20 30.60 -27.34 12.95
N ALA A 21 31.63 -28.07 12.56
CA ALA A 21 31.50 -29.40 11.98
C ALA A 21 30.87 -30.40 12.98
N VAL A 22 31.33 -30.41 14.24
CA VAL A 22 30.73 -31.21 15.31
C VAL A 22 29.28 -30.88 15.53
N LEU A 23 28.94 -29.60 15.62
CA LEU A 23 27.53 -29.16 15.77
C LEU A 23 26.64 -29.63 14.60
N ASN A 24 27.15 -29.57 13.37
CA ASN A 24 26.44 -30.06 12.19
C ASN A 24 26.23 -31.59 12.26
N ASN A 25 27.25 -32.35 12.67
CA ASN A 25 27.13 -33.79 12.86
C ASN A 25 26.07 -34.14 13.89
N ILE A 26 26.02 -33.42 15.02
CA ILE A 26 25.00 -33.59 16.06
C ILE A 26 23.60 -33.27 15.48
N ARG A 27 23.45 -32.18 14.78
CA ARG A 27 22.18 -31.75 14.21
C ARG A 27 21.60 -32.72 13.18
N THR A 28 22.46 -33.37 12.40
CA THR A 28 22.09 -34.33 11.37
C THR A 28 22.10 -35.81 11.88
N ASN A 29 22.36 -36.00 13.16
CA ASN A 29 22.52 -37.33 13.78
C ASN A 29 23.63 -38.19 13.16
N LEU A 30 24.67 -37.56 12.65
CA LEU A 30 25.86 -38.18 12.02
C LEU A 30 27.08 -38.09 12.95
N THR A 31 26.89 -37.92 14.24
CA THR A 31 27.95 -37.80 15.25
C THR A 31 28.87 -39.01 15.26
N THR A 32 30.16 -38.77 15.22
CA THR A 32 31.20 -39.81 15.26
C THR A 32 31.79 -39.97 16.69
N GLU A 33 32.55 -41.04 16.94
CA GLU A 33 33.31 -41.20 18.21
C GLU A 33 34.33 -40.09 18.39
N HIS A 34 34.93 -39.60 17.33
CA HIS A 34 35.85 -38.47 17.37
C HIS A 34 35.16 -37.20 17.83
N ASP A 35 33.94 -36.94 17.37
CA ASP A 35 33.14 -35.79 17.80
C ASP A 35 32.84 -35.86 19.30
N LEU A 36 32.48 -37.05 19.81
CA LEU A 36 32.26 -37.27 21.25
C LEU A 36 33.51 -37.06 22.07
N GLN A 37 34.64 -37.61 21.62
CA GLN A 37 35.95 -37.42 22.28
C GLN A 37 36.31 -35.93 22.35
N LEU A 38 36.14 -35.19 21.26
CA LEU A 38 36.43 -33.75 21.20
C LEU A 38 35.54 -32.97 22.18
N LEU A 39 34.24 -33.25 22.22
CA LEU A 39 33.33 -32.63 23.17
C LEU A 39 33.70 -32.96 24.63
N ASN A 40 34.03 -34.25 24.89
CA ASN A 40 34.34 -34.72 26.24
C ASN A 40 35.71 -34.24 26.73
N THR A 41 36.57 -33.64 25.88
CA THR A 41 37.72 -32.85 26.37
C THR A 41 37.32 -31.71 27.29
N ARG A 42 36.06 -31.30 27.24
CA ARG A 42 35.48 -30.22 28.07
C ARG A 42 34.84 -30.75 29.34
N TYR A 43 34.82 -32.07 29.59
CA TYR A 43 34.40 -32.65 30.83
C TYR A 43 35.48 -32.49 31.90
N THR A 44 35.11 -32.06 33.08
CA THR A 44 35.97 -31.91 34.23
C THR A 44 35.35 -32.59 35.42
N GLU A 45 35.99 -33.67 35.91
CA GLU A 45 35.49 -34.55 36.97
C GLU A 45 35.25 -33.82 38.31
N HIS A 46 35.95 -32.73 38.54
CA HIS A 46 35.80 -31.85 39.71
C HIS A 46 35.55 -30.41 39.29
N ILE A 47 34.31 -30.13 38.88
CA ILE A 47 33.88 -28.72 38.94
C ILE A 47 33.64 -28.44 40.43
N ARG A 48 34.66 -27.98 41.14
CA ARG A 48 34.46 -27.30 42.40
C ARG A 48 33.59 -26.08 42.08
N GLU A 49 32.44 -26.03 42.75
CA GLU A 49 31.38 -25.04 42.42
C GLU A 49 31.85 -23.58 42.45
N ASN A 50 33.09 -23.33 42.91
CA ASN A 50 33.73 -22.03 43.03
C ASN A 50 35.01 -21.86 42.16
N GLU A 51 35.51 -22.86 41.42
CA GLU A 51 36.81 -22.76 40.70
C GLU A 51 36.74 -22.92 39.17
N GLY A 52 35.59 -23.27 38.61
CA GLY A 52 35.48 -23.66 37.20
C GLY A 52 35.75 -22.58 36.17
N PHE A 53 35.29 -21.38 36.37
CA PHE A 53 35.47 -20.24 35.46
C PHE A 53 35.99 -18.96 36.17
N ASP A 54 36.26 -19.00 37.48
CA ASP A 54 36.34 -17.82 38.33
C ASP A 54 37.68 -17.09 38.33
N GLN A 55 38.71 -17.60 37.65
CA GLN A 55 40.02 -16.91 37.60
C GLN A 55 40.03 -15.69 36.64
N SER A 56 38.98 -15.47 35.83
CA SER A 56 38.91 -14.39 34.85
C SER A 56 37.85 -13.35 35.09
N GLY A 57 37.02 -13.48 36.14
CA GLY A 57 35.93 -12.54 36.48
C GLY A 57 34.79 -12.50 35.47
N LYS A 58 34.72 -13.44 34.50
CA LYS A 58 33.66 -13.49 33.51
C LYS A 58 32.50 -14.35 33.98
N LEU A 59 31.30 -13.85 33.77
CA LEU A 59 30.04 -14.55 34.09
C LEU A 59 29.86 -15.81 33.25
N PHE A 60 29.19 -16.81 33.82
CA PHE A 60 28.78 -18.01 33.10
C PHE A 60 27.39 -18.43 33.55
N VAL A 61 26.70 -19.23 32.73
CA VAL A 61 25.39 -19.75 33.03
C VAL A 61 25.41 -21.29 32.92
N THR A 62 24.70 -21.97 33.85
CA THR A 62 24.49 -23.42 33.79
C THR A 62 23.25 -23.74 32.99
N LEU A 63 23.38 -24.53 31.91
CA LEU A 63 22.27 -25.00 31.08
C LEU A 63 21.82 -26.38 31.57
N CYS A 64 20.61 -26.46 32.12
CA CYS A 64 20.06 -27.71 32.67
C CYS A 64 18.94 -28.25 31.79
N THR A 65 18.78 -29.58 31.79
CA THR A 65 17.68 -30.27 31.10
C THR A 65 16.31 -30.04 31.83
N ARG A 66 16.31 -29.93 33.15
CA ARG A 66 15.11 -29.85 33.98
C ARG A 66 14.97 -28.54 34.74
N ARG A 67 13.71 -28.11 34.91
CA ARG A 67 13.39 -26.86 35.63
C ARG A 67 13.76 -26.94 37.10
N ASP A 68 13.48 -28.07 37.76
CA ASP A 68 13.74 -28.27 39.21
C ASP A 68 15.22 -28.07 39.55
N SER A 69 16.13 -28.55 38.65
CA SER A 69 17.56 -28.33 38.80
C SER A 69 17.96 -26.85 38.69
N VAL A 70 17.31 -26.12 37.78
CA VAL A 70 17.52 -24.66 37.59
C VAL A 70 17.06 -23.93 38.86
N ASP A 71 15.86 -24.20 39.32
CA ASP A 71 15.27 -23.53 40.47
C ASP A 71 16.13 -23.81 41.75
N TYR A 72 16.61 -25.07 41.93
CA TYR A 72 17.52 -25.42 43.02
C TYR A 72 18.84 -24.67 42.95
N ILE A 73 19.51 -24.63 41.79
CA ILE A 73 20.79 -23.93 41.62
C ILE A 73 20.64 -22.45 41.91
N ASN A 74 19.64 -21.83 41.31
CA ASN A 74 19.41 -20.39 41.47
C ASN A 74 19.10 -20.03 42.93
N GLN A 75 18.25 -20.83 43.61
CA GLN A 75 17.91 -20.60 45.00
C GLN A 75 19.12 -20.81 45.92
N SER A 76 19.86 -21.92 45.75
CA SER A 76 21.06 -22.20 46.56
C SER A 76 22.14 -21.10 46.42
N LYS A 77 22.34 -20.59 45.21
CA LYS A 77 23.29 -19.50 44.97
C LYS A 77 22.82 -18.17 45.53
N LEU A 78 21.52 -17.88 45.47
CA LEU A 78 20.91 -16.70 46.09
C LEU A 78 21.02 -16.75 47.58
N ASP A 79 20.75 -17.90 48.19
CA ASP A 79 20.79 -18.11 49.66
C ASP A 79 22.23 -18.00 50.19
N ALA A 80 23.23 -18.42 49.37
CA ALA A 80 24.65 -18.33 49.74
C ALA A 80 25.23 -16.88 49.73
N ILE A 81 24.52 -15.90 49.21
CA ILE A 81 24.89 -14.50 49.28
C ILE A 81 24.55 -13.96 50.68
N ASP A 82 25.59 -13.43 51.41
CA ASP A 82 25.43 -12.84 52.76
C ASP A 82 24.96 -11.37 52.66
N GLU A 83 23.79 -11.16 52.05
CA GLU A 83 23.13 -9.87 51.85
C GLU A 83 21.63 -10.00 52.13
N GLU A 84 20.97 -8.89 52.47
CA GLU A 84 19.55 -8.89 52.71
C GLU A 84 18.72 -9.14 51.41
N PRO A 85 17.69 -9.98 51.44
CA PRO A 85 16.84 -10.22 50.28
C PRO A 85 15.80 -9.12 50.15
N TYR A 86 15.59 -8.64 48.93
CA TYR A 86 14.51 -7.71 48.53
C TYR A 86 13.57 -8.38 47.57
N THR A 87 12.28 -8.30 47.86
CA THR A 87 11.22 -8.93 47.03
C THR A 87 10.38 -7.87 46.35
N PHE A 88 10.46 -7.82 45.04
CA PHE A 88 9.72 -6.91 44.17
C PHE A 88 8.48 -7.60 43.63
N LYS A 89 7.30 -6.95 43.81
CA LYS A 89 6.04 -7.45 43.29
C LYS A 89 5.75 -6.92 41.93
N GLY A 90 5.43 -7.81 40.99
CA GLY A 90 4.96 -7.45 39.65
C GLY A 90 3.45 -7.12 39.68
N GLU A 91 3.09 -6.16 38.88
CA GLU A 91 1.72 -5.65 38.76
C GLU A 91 1.05 -6.16 37.49
N ILE A 92 -0.19 -6.68 37.64
CA ILE A 92 -1.02 -7.13 36.54
C ILE A 92 -2.21 -6.17 36.43
N CYS A 93 -2.42 -5.61 35.25
CA CYS A 93 -3.59 -4.83 34.90
C CYS A 93 -4.34 -5.54 33.76
N GLY A 94 -5.65 -5.76 33.93
CA GLY A 94 -6.47 -6.46 32.93
C GLY A 94 -6.22 -7.97 32.89
N GLU A 95 -6.37 -8.60 31.74
CA GLU A 95 -6.23 -10.03 31.56
C GLU A 95 -4.78 -10.41 31.18
N PHE A 96 -4.03 -10.99 32.11
CA PHE A 96 -2.70 -11.54 31.87
C PHE A 96 -2.56 -12.91 32.56
N PRO A 97 -2.58 -14.03 31.81
CA PRO A 97 -2.50 -15.37 32.39
C PRO A 97 -1.20 -15.61 33.14
N GLU A 98 -1.25 -16.21 34.33
CA GLU A 98 -0.02 -16.51 35.10
C GLU A 98 0.96 -17.43 34.36
N SER A 99 0.44 -18.35 33.54
CA SER A 99 1.26 -19.23 32.71
C SER A 99 2.08 -18.49 31.63
N SER A 100 1.68 -17.27 31.31
CA SER A 100 2.32 -16.42 30.27
C SER A 100 3.26 -15.38 30.87
N LEU A 101 3.44 -15.36 32.21
CA LEU A 101 4.33 -14.42 32.87
C LEU A 101 5.79 -14.61 32.38
N PRO A 102 6.43 -13.57 31.86
CA PRO A 102 7.80 -13.65 31.37
C PRO A 102 8.83 -13.84 32.47
N THR A 103 8.54 -13.33 33.67
CA THR A 103 9.35 -13.50 34.88
C THR A 103 8.45 -13.77 36.09
N LEU A 104 9.05 -13.94 37.30
CA LEU A 104 8.31 -14.21 38.52
C LEU A 104 7.47 -12.97 38.92
N LYS A 105 6.24 -13.23 39.39
CA LYS A 105 5.39 -12.18 39.96
C LYS A 105 6.00 -11.59 41.23
N GLU A 106 6.60 -12.44 42.07
CA GLU A 106 7.39 -12.03 43.21
C GLU A 106 8.86 -12.36 42.91
N LEU A 107 9.67 -11.33 42.63
CA LEU A 107 11.04 -11.47 42.27
C LEU A 107 11.93 -11.09 43.47
N THR A 108 12.56 -12.08 44.07
CA THR A 108 13.49 -11.89 45.18
C THR A 108 14.92 -11.77 44.66
N ILE A 109 15.61 -10.70 45.02
CA ILE A 109 16.97 -10.35 44.57
C ILE A 109 17.77 -9.92 45.77
N LYS A 110 19.09 -10.19 45.73
CA LYS A 110 20.11 -9.69 46.67
C LYS A 110 21.20 -8.90 45.91
N LYS A 111 21.90 -8.01 46.58
CA LYS A 111 23.13 -7.45 46.00
C LYS A 111 24.13 -8.59 45.74
N GLY A 112 24.81 -8.56 44.61
CA GLY A 112 25.66 -9.65 44.13
C GLY A 112 24.94 -10.75 43.34
N ALA A 113 23.61 -10.72 43.22
CA ALA A 113 22.90 -11.69 42.45
C ALA A 113 23.20 -11.62 40.96
N GLN A 114 23.45 -12.80 40.35
CA GLN A 114 23.62 -12.92 38.91
C GLN A 114 22.24 -13.00 38.23
N VAL A 115 22.05 -12.15 37.23
CA VAL A 115 20.80 -12.00 36.51
C VAL A 115 20.99 -12.06 35.00
N LEU A 116 19.89 -12.38 34.31
CA LEU A 116 19.81 -12.36 32.84
C LEU A 116 18.69 -11.42 32.43
N PHE A 117 18.97 -10.50 31.52
CA PHE A 117 17.93 -9.69 30.89
C PHE A 117 17.09 -10.52 29.96
N ILE A 118 15.75 -10.40 30.07
CA ILE A 118 14.76 -11.20 29.31
C ILE A 118 14.00 -10.38 28.28
N LYS A 119 14.37 -9.10 28.10
CA LYS A 119 13.78 -8.17 27.14
C LYS A 119 14.87 -7.26 26.60
N ASN A 120 14.79 -6.91 25.32
CA ASN A 120 15.66 -5.89 24.73
C ASN A 120 15.32 -4.52 25.32
N ASP A 121 16.32 -3.73 25.64
CA ASP A 121 16.14 -2.34 26.04
C ASP A 121 15.78 -1.45 24.86
N PHE A 122 14.91 -0.49 25.07
CA PHE A 122 14.52 0.46 24.03
C PHE A 122 15.68 1.34 23.57
N GLU A 123 16.54 1.76 24.52
CA GLU A 123 17.75 2.56 24.26
C GLU A 123 18.97 1.71 23.84
N LYS A 124 18.78 0.39 23.68
CA LYS A 124 19.81 -0.58 23.27
C LYS A 124 21.00 -0.68 24.25
N ARG A 125 20.79 -0.38 25.52
CA ARG A 125 21.80 -0.54 26.57
C ARG A 125 22.14 -2.01 26.82
N TRP A 126 21.12 -2.91 26.69
CA TRP A 126 21.30 -4.35 26.73
C TRP A 126 20.33 -5.05 25.77
N VAL A 127 20.58 -6.31 25.52
CA VAL A 127 19.71 -7.18 24.73
C VAL A 127 19.23 -8.36 25.56
N ASN A 128 18.16 -9.02 25.10
CA ASN A 128 17.68 -10.26 25.69
C ASN A 128 18.83 -11.31 25.68
N GLY A 129 19.17 -11.85 26.87
CA GLY A 129 20.28 -12.78 27.06
C GLY A 129 21.55 -12.15 27.63
N THR A 130 21.63 -10.83 27.80
CA THR A 130 22.75 -10.17 28.47
C THR A 130 22.79 -10.61 29.94
N LEU A 131 23.95 -11.08 30.38
CA LEU A 131 24.21 -11.40 31.80
C LEU A 131 24.68 -10.16 32.55
N GLY A 132 24.35 -10.08 33.84
CA GLY A 132 24.81 -9.01 34.74
C GLY A 132 24.79 -9.43 36.20
N ILE A 133 25.41 -8.56 37.04
CA ILE A 133 25.41 -8.69 38.50
C ILE A 133 24.68 -7.46 39.06
N VAL A 134 23.79 -7.69 40.01
CA VAL A 134 23.13 -6.61 40.77
C VAL A 134 24.16 -6.01 41.74
N ARG A 135 24.56 -4.79 41.51
CA ARG A 135 25.56 -4.06 42.33
C ARG A 135 24.90 -3.23 43.42
N ASP A 136 23.71 -2.70 43.16
CA ASP A 136 22.96 -1.92 44.15
C ASP A 136 21.45 -2.02 43.92
N ILE A 137 20.70 -1.71 44.98
CA ILE A 137 19.24 -1.77 44.99
C ILE A 137 18.70 -0.48 45.58
N ASP A 138 17.93 0.27 44.81
CA ASP A 138 17.21 1.47 45.22
C ASP A 138 15.75 1.11 45.42
N ILE A 139 15.32 0.98 46.66
CA ILE A 139 13.94 0.57 47.00
C ILE A 139 12.98 1.72 46.81
N ASP A 140 13.43 2.97 47.09
CA ASP A 140 12.56 4.14 47.04
C ASP A 140 12.14 4.47 45.61
N ASN A 141 13.04 4.20 44.65
CA ASN A 141 12.80 4.44 43.22
C ASN A 141 12.45 3.18 42.41
N ASP A 142 12.27 2.01 43.07
CA ASP A 142 12.04 0.74 42.38
C ASP A 142 13.05 0.52 41.25
N ALA A 143 14.36 0.62 41.54
CA ALA A 143 15.44 0.52 40.56
C ALA A 143 16.55 -0.41 41.02
N LEU A 144 17.14 -1.15 40.08
CA LEU A 144 18.29 -2.03 40.29
C LEU A 144 19.51 -1.51 39.53
N PHE A 145 20.65 -1.36 40.17
CA PHE A 145 21.92 -1.03 39.51
C PHE A 145 22.62 -2.32 39.10
N ILE A 146 22.71 -2.56 37.79
CA ILE A 146 23.23 -3.81 37.24
C ILE A 146 24.47 -3.50 36.40
N GLU A 147 25.56 -4.24 36.70
CA GLU A 147 26.77 -4.29 35.90
C GLU A 147 26.70 -5.49 34.95
N THR A 148 26.85 -5.25 33.65
CA THR A 148 26.84 -6.30 32.62
C THR A 148 28.17 -7.04 32.53
N GLU A 149 28.19 -8.19 31.83
CA GLU A 149 29.42 -8.95 31.53
C GLU A 149 30.50 -8.10 30.80
N GLN A 150 30.09 -7.04 30.11
CA GLN A 150 30.96 -6.12 29.36
C GLN A 150 31.53 -5.00 30.24
N GLY A 151 31.07 -4.87 31.49
CA GLY A 151 31.47 -3.84 32.45
C GLY A 151 30.61 -2.57 32.39
N ASP A 152 29.58 -2.55 31.52
CA ASP A 152 28.63 -1.44 31.47
C ASP A 152 27.65 -1.51 32.64
N CYS A 153 27.36 -0.36 33.25
CA CYS A 153 26.49 -0.26 34.41
C CYS A 153 25.24 0.56 34.13
N PHE A 154 24.10 0.05 34.52
CA PHE A 154 22.80 0.71 34.25
C PHE A 154 21.83 0.62 35.45
N TRP A 155 21.10 1.71 35.69
CA TRP A 155 19.88 1.65 36.48
C TRP A 155 18.75 1.06 35.66
N VAL A 156 18.17 -0.02 36.15
CA VAL A 156 17.09 -0.78 35.51
C VAL A 156 15.83 -0.62 36.32
N THR A 157 14.74 -0.23 35.68
CA THR A 157 13.41 -0.10 36.27
C THR A 157 12.46 -1.18 35.75
N LYS A 158 11.30 -1.30 36.36
CA LYS A 158 10.23 -2.20 35.86
C LYS A 158 9.84 -1.84 34.42
N ASP A 159 9.63 -2.85 33.61
CA ASP A 159 9.15 -2.74 32.22
C ASP A 159 7.82 -3.47 32.05
N LYS A 160 7.06 -3.14 31.00
CA LYS A 160 5.73 -3.67 30.73
C LYS A 160 5.73 -4.69 29.61
N TRP A 161 4.96 -5.75 29.78
CA TRP A 161 4.59 -6.71 28.73
C TRP A 161 3.09 -6.63 28.50
N SER A 162 2.66 -6.61 27.26
CA SER A 162 1.25 -6.57 26.88
C SER A 162 0.78 -7.96 26.43
N ASN A 163 -0.37 -8.37 26.92
CA ASN A 163 -1.11 -9.50 26.40
C ASN A 163 -2.05 -8.97 25.32
N VAL A 164 -1.78 -9.30 24.06
CA VAL A 164 -2.53 -8.79 22.92
C VAL A 164 -3.33 -9.90 22.25
N ARG A 165 -4.55 -9.56 21.81
CA ARG A 165 -5.36 -10.38 20.93
C ARG A 165 -5.30 -9.79 19.51
N TYR A 166 -5.10 -10.65 18.53
CA TYR A 166 -5.14 -10.26 17.14
C TYR A 166 -6.55 -10.47 16.58
N THR A 167 -7.18 -9.41 16.09
CA THR A 167 -8.49 -9.45 15.43
C THR A 167 -8.36 -9.01 13.99
N TYR A 168 -9.11 -9.67 13.10
CA TYR A 168 -9.11 -9.26 11.69
C TYR A 168 -10.24 -8.27 11.45
N ASN A 169 -9.89 -7.03 11.09
CA ASN A 169 -10.85 -6.01 10.68
C ASN A 169 -11.23 -6.23 9.21
N GLU A 170 -12.47 -6.70 8.98
CA GLU A 170 -12.97 -6.97 7.62
C GLU A 170 -13.12 -5.71 6.77
N THR A 171 -13.38 -4.56 7.39
CA THR A 171 -13.60 -3.28 6.71
C THR A 171 -12.29 -2.72 6.17
N GLU A 172 -11.26 -2.70 7.02
CA GLU A 172 -9.93 -2.17 6.66
C GLU A 172 -9.01 -3.25 6.08
N LYS A 173 -9.41 -4.52 6.12
CA LYS A 173 -8.64 -5.69 5.66
C LYS A 173 -7.25 -5.79 6.29
N LYS A 174 -7.13 -5.43 7.54
CA LYS A 174 -5.90 -5.51 8.32
C LYS A 174 -6.12 -6.24 9.64
N ILE A 175 -5.01 -6.77 10.18
CA ILE A 175 -4.98 -7.33 11.54
C ILE A 175 -4.80 -6.17 12.50
N GLU A 176 -5.66 -6.08 13.49
CA GLU A 176 -5.59 -5.11 14.59
C GLU A 176 -5.19 -5.82 15.88
N GLU A 177 -4.42 -5.12 16.71
CA GLU A 177 -3.98 -5.59 18.01
C GLU A 177 -4.87 -4.95 19.08
N GLU A 178 -5.49 -5.79 19.92
CA GLU A 178 -6.27 -5.39 21.08
C GLU A 178 -5.50 -5.77 22.33
N GLU A 179 -5.08 -4.80 23.16
CA GLU A 179 -4.43 -5.07 24.42
C GLU A 179 -5.47 -5.53 25.46
N LEU A 180 -5.35 -6.78 25.93
CA LEU A 180 -6.24 -7.37 26.91
C LEU A 180 -5.77 -7.07 28.33
N GLY A 181 -4.48 -6.93 28.53
CA GLY A 181 -3.89 -6.63 29.82
C GLY A 181 -2.37 -6.49 29.76
N THR A 182 -1.80 -6.04 30.85
CA THR A 182 -0.37 -5.80 30.97
C THR A 182 0.20 -6.42 32.24
N PHE A 183 1.49 -6.79 32.18
CA PHE A 183 2.28 -7.19 33.33
C PHE A 183 3.51 -6.29 33.44
N SER A 184 3.74 -5.71 34.62
CA SER A 184 4.88 -4.84 34.91
C SER A 184 5.80 -5.46 35.94
N GLN A 185 7.07 -5.68 35.60
CA GLN A 185 8.11 -6.21 36.49
C GLN A 185 9.50 -5.87 35.93
N PHE A 186 10.56 -6.06 36.72
CA PHE A 186 11.92 -5.96 36.21
C PHE A 186 12.17 -6.94 35.05
N PRO A 187 12.81 -6.50 33.97
CA PRO A 187 13.06 -7.34 32.79
C PRO A 187 14.23 -8.31 32.98
N ILE A 188 14.27 -8.95 34.13
CA ILE A 188 15.37 -9.85 34.53
C ILE A 188 14.86 -11.14 35.19
N LYS A 189 15.77 -12.13 35.24
CA LYS A 189 15.65 -13.37 36.03
C LYS A 189 16.97 -13.71 36.69
N LEU A 190 16.93 -14.47 37.79
CA LEU A 190 18.14 -15.12 38.30
C LEU A 190 18.72 -16.04 37.25
N ALA A 191 20.05 -16.05 37.09
CA ALA A 191 20.70 -16.66 35.96
C ALA A 191 22.02 -17.38 36.27
N TRP A 192 22.20 -17.95 37.44
CA TRP A 192 23.23 -18.96 37.63
C TRP A 192 22.94 -20.24 36.83
N ALA A 193 21.62 -20.56 36.69
CA ALA A 193 21.16 -21.61 35.79
C ALA A 193 19.92 -21.23 35.05
N ILE A 194 19.77 -21.77 33.82
CA ILE A 194 18.56 -21.68 33.00
C ILE A 194 18.31 -23.03 32.32
N THR A 195 17.07 -23.29 31.91
CA THR A 195 16.80 -24.51 31.13
C THR A 195 17.32 -24.37 29.70
N ILE A 196 17.77 -25.48 29.11
CA ILE A 196 18.20 -25.53 27.69
C ILE A 196 17.14 -24.95 26.76
N HIS A 197 15.84 -25.23 27.00
CA HIS A 197 14.76 -24.67 26.19
C HIS A 197 14.68 -23.13 26.27
N LYS A 198 14.85 -22.55 27.45
CA LYS A 198 14.85 -21.09 27.63
C LYS A 198 16.11 -20.40 27.12
N SER A 199 17.19 -21.17 26.88
CA SER A 199 18.41 -20.65 26.26
C SER A 199 18.30 -20.53 24.73
N GLN A 200 17.22 -21.02 24.11
CA GLN A 200 17.02 -20.89 22.67
C GLN A 200 16.98 -19.42 22.25
N GLY A 201 17.71 -19.08 21.19
CA GLY A 201 17.88 -17.69 20.74
C GLY A 201 19.01 -16.94 21.45
N LEU A 202 19.43 -17.33 22.64
CA LEU A 202 20.49 -16.68 23.40
C LEU A 202 21.88 -17.14 22.93
N THR A 203 22.88 -16.35 23.24
CA THR A 203 24.28 -16.62 22.93
C THR A 203 25.15 -16.25 24.14
N PHE A 204 26.05 -17.13 24.53
CA PHE A 204 26.91 -16.95 25.68
C PHE A 204 28.37 -17.14 25.29
N SER A 205 29.27 -16.42 25.97
CA SER A 205 30.71 -16.60 25.85
C SER A 205 31.17 -17.86 26.61
N ARG A 206 30.46 -18.18 27.72
CA ARG A 206 30.75 -19.32 28.61
C ARG A 206 29.50 -19.99 29.13
N VAL A 207 29.46 -21.31 29.05
CA VAL A 207 28.34 -22.12 29.56
C VAL A 207 28.86 -23.36 30.29
N VAL A 208 28.20 -23.71 31.37
CA VAL A 208 28.30 -25.04 32.00
C VAL A 208 27.08 -25.85 31.51
N ILE A 209 27.27 -27.03 30.96
CA ILE A 209 26.20 -27.89 30.50
C ILE A 209 26.03 -29.05 31.46
N ASP A 210 24.85 -29.15 32.02
CA ASP A 210 24.47 -30.20 32.98
C ASP A 210 23.34 -31.08 32.36
N PHE A 211 23.72 -32.26 31.85
CA PHE A 211 22.80 -33.25 31.36
C PHE A 211 22.35 -34.23 32.43
N ASN A 212 22.57 -33.94 33.69
CA ASN A 212 22.12 -34.79 34.80
C ASN A 212 20.60 -34.98 34.74
N GLY A 213 20.15 -36.24 34.86
CA GLY A 213 18.77 -36.61 34.63
C GLY A 213 18.42 -36.93 33.18
N GLY A 214 19.40 -36.89 32.29
CA GLY A 214 19.31 -37.33 30.89
C GLY A 214 18.73 -36.29 29.93
N VAL A 215 19.05 -36.42 28.65
CA VAL A 215 18.45 -35.67 27.54
C VAL A 215 17.15 -36.38 27.16
N PHE A 216 16.02 -35.68 27.19
CA PHE A 216 14.68 -36.26 26.97
C PHE A 216 14.01 -35.78 25.69
N ALA A 217 14.54 -34.72 25.04
CA ALA A 217 14.00 -34.17 23.80
C ALA A 217 15.02 -34.25 22.67
N GLY A 218 14.59 -34.70 21.51
CA GLY A 218 15.44 -34.72 20.31
C GLY A 218 16.00 -33.35 19.97
N GLY A 219 17.31 -33.27 19.72
CA GLY A 219 18.02 -32.02 19.44
C GLY A 219 18.40 -31.18 20.67
N GLN A 220 18.03 -31.58 21.88
CA GLN A 220 18.30 -30.82 23.11
C GLN A 220 19.82 -30.63 23.35
N ALA A 221 20.64 -31.68 23.09
CA ALA A 221 22.10 -31.57 23.16
C ALA A 221 22.66 -30.56 22.17
N TYR A 222 22.17 -30.57 20.92
CA TYR A 222 22.55 -29.56 19.92
C TYR A 222 22.20 -28.14 20.39
N VAL A 223 20.99 -27.94 20.93
CA VAL A 223 20.56 -26.63 21.45
C VAL A 223 21.52 -26.15 22.53
N ALA A 224 21.88 -26.99 23.50
CA ALA A 224 22.78 -26.63 24.59
C ALA A 224 24.16 -26.22 24.08
N LEU A 225 24.80 -27.11 23.31
CA LEU A 225 26.16 -26.89 22.77
C LEU A 225 26.22 -25.66 21.84
N SER A 226 25.20 -25.49 21.00
CA SER A 226 25.14 -24.36 20.06
C SER A 226 24.90 -23.00 20.72
N ARG A 227 24.67 -22.93 22.04
CA ARG A 227 24.54 -21.65 22.77
C ARG A 227 25.89 -20.96 22.95
N CYS A 228 26.99 -21.68 22.97
CA CYS A 228 28.31 -21.12 23.15
C CYS A 228 28.96 -20.66 21.84
N THR A 229 29.73 -19.61 21.91
CA THR A 229 30.46 -19.06 20.74
C THR A 229 31.68 -19.90 20.34
N SER A 230 32.26 -20.64 21.28
CA SER A 230 33.45 -21.48 21.04
C SER A 230 33.39 -22.76 21.89
N LEU A 231 34.18 -23.78 21.51
CA LEU A 231 34.30 -25.02 22.27
C LEU A 231 34.99 -24.78 23.64
N GLU A 232 35.96 -23.87 23.70
CA GLU A 232 36.67 -23.52 24.92
C GLU A 232 35.77 -22.87 25.97
N GLY A 233 34.68 -22.21 25.51
CA GLY A 233 33.67 -21.62 26.40
C GLY A 233 32.70 -22.63 27.00
N ILE A 234 32.81 -23.92 26.63
CA ILE A 234 31.93 -24.97 27.15
C ILE A 234 32.67 -25.71 28.28
N GLN A 235 31.94 -25.99 29.34
CA GLN A 235 32.31 -26.90 30.40
C GLN A 235 31.17 -27.93 30.60
N LEU A 236 31.51 -29.21 30.67
CA LEU A 236 30.54 -30.30 30.86
C LEU A 236 30.61 -30.78 32.30
N LYS A 237 29.45 -30.91 32.97
CA LYS A 237 29.33 -31.56 34.28
C LYS A 237 29.28 -33.09 34.20
N THR A 238 28.87 -33.61 33.04
CA THR A 238 28.77 -35.03 32.74
C THR A 238 29.31 -35.27 31.34
N GLU A 239 29.95 -36.42 31.12
CA GLU A 239 30.33 -36.84 29.76
C GLU A 239 29.12 -36.98 28.89
N ILE A 240 29.23 -36.51 27.65
CA ILE A 240 28.22 -36.70 26.62
C ILE A 240 28.39 -38.11 26.05
N GLN A 241 27.29 -38.88 26.10
CA GLN A 241 27.25 -40.22 25.54
C GLN A 241 26.44 -40.24 24.24
N ARG A 242 26.64 -41.26 23.42
CA ARG A 242 25.89 -41.41 22.14
C ARG A 242 24.36 -41.33 22.34
N ARG A 243 23.84 -41.85 23.44
CA ARG A 243 22.41 -41.81 23.79
C ARG A 243 21.85 -40.42 24.06
N ASP A 244 22.71 -39.46 24.37
CA ASP A 244 22.32 -38.09 24.66
C ASP A 244 22.12 -37.28 23.38
N ILE A 245 22.61 -37.81 22.24
CA ILE A 245 22.53 -37.21 20.92
C ILE A 245 21.54 -38.02 20.06
N PHE A 246 20.36 -37.47 19.88
CA PHE A 246 19.37 -38.02 18.99
C PHE A 246 18.51 -36.94 18.35
N VAL A 247 18.03 -37.20 17.14
CA VAL A 247 17.14 -36.34 16.37
C VAL A 247 15.92 -37.15 15.96
N ARG A 248 14.74 -36.56 16.00
CA ARG A 248 13.51 -37.24 15.58
C ARG A 248 13.57 -37.56 14.09
N PRO A 249 13.21 -38.77 13.65
CA PRO A 249 13.27 -39.20 12.23
C PRO A 249 12.47 -38.28 11.30
N GLU A 250 11.33 -37.75 11.79
CA GLU A 250 10.47 -36.87 11.00
C GLU A 250 11.18 -35.55 10.63
N ILE A 251 12.04 -35.04 11.52
CA ILE A 251 12.84 -33.83 11.27
C ILE A 251 13.90 -34.11 10.21
N LEU A 252 14.57 -35.28 10.27
CA LEU A 252 15.56 -35.66 9.28
C LEU A 252 14.92 -35.84 7.88
N THR A 253 13.75 -36.49 7.83
CA THR A 253 12.99 -36.62 6.58
C THR A 253 12.55 -35.26 6.03
N PHE A 254 12.09 -34.37 6.89
CA PHE A 254 11.74 -33.01 6.49
C PHE A 254 12.94 -32.21 5.97
N ALA A 255 14.09 -32.35 6.62
CA ALA A 255 15.33 -31.66 6.24
C ALA A 255 15.85 -32.08 4.84
N GLN A 256 15.53 -33.27 4.36
CA GLN A 256 15.86 -33.70 2.99
C GLN A 256 15.24 -32.82 1.91
N ASN A 257 14.15 -32.09 2.24
CA ASN A 257 13.47 -31.15 1.35
C ASN A 257 14.00 -29.73 1.42
N PHE A 258 14.99 -29.44 2.28
CA PHE A 258 15.61 -28.13 2.34
C PHE A 258 16.31 -27.78 1.03
N ASN A 259 16.19 -26.52 0.63
CA ASN A 259 16.82 -25.98 -0.56
C ASN A 259 16.48 -26.74 -1.86
N ASN A 260 15.29 -27.37 -1.92
CA ASN A 260 14.80 -28.03 -3.13
C ASN A 260 14.61 -26.99 -4.23
N THR A 261 15.58 -26.92 -5.16
CA THR A 261 15.61 -25.92 -6.24
C THR A 261 14.37 -25.96 -7.13
N GLN A 262 13.82 -27.17 -7.39
CA GLN A 262 12.61 -27.32 -8.20
C GLN A 262 11.37 -26.75 -7.48
N ALA A 263 11.20 -27.05 -6.18
CA ALA A 263 10.12 -26.53 -5.37
C ALA A 263 10.22 -25.00 -5.25
N MET A 264 11.43 -24.48 -5.02
CA MET A 264 11.71 -23.05 -4.96
C MET A 264 11.37 -22.33 -6.28
N GLN A 265 11.81 -22.88 -7.42
CA GLN A 265 11.51 -22.31 -8.74
C GLN A 265 10.01 -22.32 -9.04
N ARG A 266 9.30 -23.41 -8.69
CA ARG A 266 7.84 -23.49 -8.83
C ARG A 266 7.15 -22.40 -7.97
N ALA A 267 7.55 -22.26 -6.70
CA ALA A 267 6.98 -21.26 -5.80
C ALA A 267 7.24 -19.83 -6.28
N LEU A 268 8.47 -19.54 -6.73
CA LEU A 268 8.82 -18.24 -7.34
C LEU A 268 7.96 -17.95 -8.57
N LYS A 269 7.80 -18.92 -9.46
CA LYS A 269 6.96 -18.78 -10.65
C LYS A 269 5.49 -18.54 -10.28
N GLN A 270 4.99 -19.22 -9.24
CA GLN A 270 3.64 -18.99 -8.72
C GLN A 270 3.48 -17.57 -8.17
N ALA A 271 4.42 -17.12 -7.33
CA ALA A 271 4.40 -15.78 -6.76
C ALA A 271 4.49 -14.67 -7.82
N GLN A 272 5.36 -14.87 -8.84
CA GLN A 272 5.45 -13.94 -9.97
C GLN A 272 4.13 -13.84 -10.75
N ALA A 273 3.46 -14.97 -10.97
CA ALA A 273 2.15 -14.97 -11.61
C ALA A 273 1.10 -14.21 -10.78
N ASP A 274 1.07 -14.40 -9.46
CA ASP A 274 0.14 -13.71 -8.57
C ASP A 274 0.34 -12.19 -8.60
N VAL A 275 1.60 -11.74 -8.59
CA VAL A 275 1.93 -10.29 -8.72
C VAL A 275 1.46 -9.76 -10.06
N LEU A 276 1.73 -10.45 -11.17
CA LEU A 276 1.34 -10.03 -12.52
C LEU A 276 -0.19 -9.96 -12.67
N TYR A 277 -0.93 -10.93 -12.13
CA TYR A 277 -2.40 -10.89 -12.13
C TYR A 277 -2.93 -9.73 -11.28
N LYS A 278 -2.32 -9.46 -10.12
CA LYS A 278 -2.69 -8.30 -9.27
C LYS A 278 -2.47 -6.99 -10.02
N GLU A 279 -1.28 -6.80 -10.62
CA GLU A 279 -0.96 -5.61 -11.42
C GLU A 279 -1.90 -5.44 -12.62
N THR A 280 -2.29 -6.54 -13.28
CA THR A 280 -3.29 -6.55 -14.36
C THR A 280 -4.63 -5.97 -13.88
N VAL A 281 -5.11 -6.43 -12.72
CA VAL A 281 -6.38 -5.95 -12.14
C VAL A 281 -6.29 -4.48 -11.73
N GLU A 282 -5.17 -4.06 -11.16
CA GLU A 282 -4.95 -2.66 -10.76
C GLU A 282 -4.92 -1.73 -11.98
N ALA A 283 -4.20 -2.10 -13.04
CA ALA A 283 -4.15 -1.34 -14.29
C ALA A 283 -5.55 -1.25 -14.94
N PHE A 284 -6.29 -2.36 -14.98
CA PHE A 284 -7.67 -2.37 -15.46
C PHE A 284 -8.58 -1.41 -14.68
N ASN A 285 -8.51 -1.41 -13.35
CA ASN A 285 -9.33 -0.53 -12.52
C ASN A 285 -8.98 0.96 -12.69
N LYS A 286 -7.71 1.27 -13.04
CA LYS A 286 -7.25 2.63 -13.34
C LYS A 286 -7.60 3.09 -14.77
N GLY A 287 -8.08 2.17 -15.63
CA GLY A 287 -8.36 2.45 -17.04
C GLY A 287 -7.12 2.45 -17.95
N ASP A 288 -5.97 2.02 -17.43
CA ASP A 288 -4.74 1.83 -18.21
C ASP A 288 -4.78 0.46 -18.90
N PHE A 289 -5.44 0.42 -20.04
CA PHE A 289 -5.67 -0.83 -20.77
C PHE A 289 -4.43 -1.37 -21.47
N GLU A 290 -3.48 -0.51 -21.85
CA GLU A 290 -2.22 -0.92 -22.47
C GLU A 290 -1.34 -1.66 -21.45
N LEU A 291 -1.13 -1.07 -20.28
CA LEU A 291 -0.43 -1.73 -19.18
C LEU A 291 -1.14 -3.00 -18.72
N CYS A 292 -2.48 -2.95 -18.61
CA CYS A 292 -3.30 -4.11 -18.26
C CYS A 292 -3.05 -5.28 -19.22
N LEU A 293 -3.09 -5.04 -20.53
CA LEU A 293 -2.87 -6.07 -21.54
C LEU A 293 -1.45 -6.63 -21.49
N SER A 294 -0.45 -5.75 -21.36
CA SER A 294 0.96 -6.15 -21.23
C SER A 294 1.21 -7.05 -20.02
N LYS A 295 0.66 -6.68 -18.83
CA LYS A 295 0.80 -7.48 -17.60
C LYS A 295 0.01 -8.79 -17.69
N PHE A 296 -1.17 -8.76 -18.30
CA PHE A 296 -1.99 -9.94 -18.52
C PHE A 296 -1.29 -10.99 -19.37
N TYR A 297 -0.71 -10.62 -20.51
CA TYR A 297 0.07 -11.55 -21.34
C TYR A 297 1.22 -12.19 -20.58
N LYS A 298 1.98 -11.43 -19.81
CA LYS A 298 3.04 -11.97 -18.96
C LYS A 298 2.50 -12.93 -17.91
N ALA A 299 1.36 -12.59 -17.29
CA ALA A 299 0.72 -13.42 -16.27
C ALA A 299 0.32 -14.80 -16.83
N ILE A 300 -0.39 -14.85 -17.97
CA ILE A 300 -0.87 -16.11 -18.57
C ILE A 300 0.28 -16.98 -19.06
N HIS A 301 1.38 -16.39 -19.55
CA HIS A 301 2.58 -17.17 -19.94
C HIS A 301 3.32 -17.72 -18.70
N THR A 302 3.21 -17.05 -17.56
CA THR A 302 3.82 -17.51 -16.31
C THR A 302 2.99 -18.61 -15.68
N ARG A 303 1.66 -18.45 -15.60
CA ARG A 303 0.69 -19.44 -15.08
C ARG A 303 -0.70 -19.18 -15.68
N TYR A 304 -1.25 -20.20 -16.31
CA TYR A 304 -2.55 -20.11 -16.96
C TYR A 304 -3.70 -20.31 -15.95
N ASP A 305 -4.24 -19.23 -15.40
CA ASP A 305 -5.26 -19.26 -14.35
C ASP A 305 -6.67 -18.84 -14.84
N ILE A 306 -6.83 -18.44 -16.10
CA ILE A 306 -8.08 -17.84 -16.61
C ILE A 306 -9.28 -18.76 -16.45
N GLU A 307 -9.08 -20.06 -16.65
CA GLU A 307 -10.16 -21.07 -16.59
C GLU A 307 -10.48 -21.53 -15.17
N LYS A 308 -9.74 -21.07 -14.17
CA LYS A 308 -10.06 -21.39 -12.77
C LYS A 308 -11.42 -20.77 -12.38
N PRO A 309 -12.25 -21.48 -11.60
CA PRO A 309 -13.60 -21.01 -11.25
C PRO A 309 -13.62 -19.62 -10.61
N ASN A 310 -12.62 -19.28 -9.81
CA ASN A 310 -12.51 -17.96 -9.18
C ASN A 310 -12.20 -16.87 -10.21
N SER A 311 -11.31 -17.13 -11.17
CA SER A 311 -10.96 -16.21 -12.24
C SER A 311 -12.17 -15.96 -13.16
N ILE A 312 -12.88 -17.01 -13.54
CA ILE A 312 -14.12 -16.91 -14.35
C ILE A 312 -15.17 -16.06 -13.61
N ARG A 313 -15.40 -16.30 -12.32
CA ARG A 313 -16.33 -15.50 -11.51
C ARG A 313 -15.92 -14.04 -11.44
N PHE A 314 -14.64 -13.76 -11.25
CA PHE A 314 -14.10 -12.40 -11.22
C PHE A 314 -14.32 -11.69 -12.57
N ILE A 315 -13.95 -12.32 -13.68
CA ILE A 315 -14.11 -11.78 -15.03
C ILE A 315 -15.59 -11.49 -15.31
N ARG A 316 -16.49 -12.44 -15.03
CA ARG A 316 -17.95 -12.24 -15.21
C ARG A 316 -18.45 -11.04 -14.41
N ARG A 317 -18.03 -10.88 -13.17
CA ARG A 317 -18.41 -9.73 -12.34
C ARG A 317 -17.96 -8.40 -12.96
N LYS A 318 -16.73 -8.32 -13.48
CA LYS A 318 -16.20 -7.12 -14.15
C LYS A 318 -16.95 -6.83 -15.45
N LEU A 319 -17.23 -7.86 -16.25
CA LEU A 319 -18.03 -7.70 -17.48
C LEU A 319 -19.47 -7.22 -17.20
N ASN A 320 -20.11 -7.74 -16.16
CA ASN A 320 -21.44 -7.28 -15.75
C ASN A 320 -21.42 -5.80 -15.35
N THR A 321 -20.43 -5.36 -14.59
CA THR A 321 -20.26 -3.95 -14.23
C THR A 321 -20.09 -3.07 -15.47
N ILE A 322 -19.24 -3.48 -16.43
CA ILE A 322 -19.05 -2.75 -17.69
C ILE A 322 -20.36 -2.66 -18.49
N ASN A 323 -21.08 -3.77 -18.59
CA ASN A 323 -22.36 -3.80 -19.32
C ASN A 323 -23.41 -2.90 -18.66
N SER A 324 -23.50 -2.89 -17.32
CA SER A 324 -24.38 -1.98 -16.58
C SER A 324 -24.03 -0.52 -16.85
N LEU A 325 -22.75 -0.16 -16.78
CA LEU A 325 -22.29 1.21 -17.05
C LEU A 325 -22.55 1.63 -18.50
N LYS A 326 -22.38 0.71 -19.47
CA LYS A 326 -22.70 0.97 -20.87
C LYS A 326 -24.20 1.22 -21.06
N ALA A 327 -25.06 0.41 -20.45
CA ALA A 327 -26.49 0.56 -20.51
C ALA A 327 -26.95 1.90 -19.91
N GLU A 328 -26.40 2.26 -18.74
CA GLU A 328 -26.69 3.54 -18.10
C GLU A 328 -26.23 4.74 -18.93
N ASN A 329 -25.02 4.66 -19.49
CA ASN A 329 -24.48 5.73 -20.36
C ASN A 329 -25.36 5.92 -21.61
N LYS A 330 -25.86 4.83 -22.19
CA LYS A 330 -26.81 4.89 -23.31
C LYS A 330 -28.09 5.59 -22.88
N ARG A 331 -28.69 5.19 -21.76
CA ARG A 331 -29.93 5.80 -21.23
C ARG A 331 -29.74 7.30 -20.96
N LEU A 332 -28.65 7.70 -20.29
CA LEU A 332 -28.38 9.10 -20.00
C LEU A 332 -28.19 9.94 -21.29
N ARG A 333 -27.57 9.37 -22.34
CA ARG A 333 -27.46 10.04 -23.64
C ARG A 333 -28.81 10.23 -24.31
N GLU A 334 -29.66 9.24 -24.23
CA GLU A 334 -31.03 9.32 -24.77
C GLU A 334 -31.89 10.37 -24.01
N GLU A 335 -31.82 10.38 -22.68
CA GLU A 335 -32.47 11.39 -21.83
C GLU A 335 -31.97 12.81 -22.12
N LEU A 336 -30.63 12.97 -22.27
CA LEU A 336 -30.01 14.25 -22.62
C LEU A 336 -30.49 14.73 -24.01
N SER A 337 -30.55 13.82 -24.98
CA SER A 337 -31.02 14.12 -26.33
C SER A 337 -32.49 14.59 -26.33
N GLN A 338 -33.35 13.88 -25.63
CA GLN A 338 -34.77 14.24 -25.48
C GLN A 338 -34.92 15.62 -24.81
N ARG A 339 -34.17 15.85 -23.71
CA ARG A 339 -34.17 17.14 -23.02
C ARG A 339 -33.74 18.28 -23.94
N ASN A 340 -32.69 18.07 -24.72
CA ASN A 340 -32.20 19.09 -25.66
C ASN A 340 -33.22 19.35 -26.78
N GLN A 341 -33.95 18.33 -27.27
CA GLN A 341 -35.02 18.50 -28.23
C GLN A 341 -36.19 19.34 -27.66
N HIS A 342 -36.58 19.08 -26.41
CA HIS A 342 -37.60 19.87 -25.75
C HIS A 342 -37.17 21.34 -25.54
N LEU A 343 -35.92 21.57 -25.07
CA LEU A 343 -35.40 22.91 -24.91
C LEU A 343 -35.33 23.67 -26.24
N ASN A 344 -34.94 22.99 -27.30
CA ASN A 344 -34.90 23.61 -28.63
C ASN A 344 -36.33 23.97 -29.12
N LYS A 345 -37.30 23.10 -28.91
CA LYS A 345 -38.72 23.40 -29.24
C LYS A 345 -39.22 24.66 -28.53
N TYR A 346 -39.01 24.74 -27.20
CA TYR A 346 -39.41 25.93 -26.46
C TYR A 346 -38.60 27.18 -26.87
N ALA A 347 -37.33 27.04 -27.26
CA ALA A 347 -36.52 28.15 -27.77
C ALA A 347 -37.16 28.72 -29.06
N LEU A 348 -37.57 27.83 -29.99
CA LEU A 348 -38.25 28.25 -31.22
C LEU A 348 -39.62 28.92 -30.96
N GLU A 349 -40.39 28.48 -29.99
CA GLU A 349 -41.63 29.14 -29.55
C GLU A 349 -41.34 30.58 -29.07
N TYR A 350 -40.28 30.80 -28.29
CA TYR A 350 -39.87 32.16 -27.91
C TYR A 350 -39.34 32.99 -29.09
N VAL A 351 -38.72 32.36 -30.09
CA VAL A 351 -38.34 33.05 -31.34
C VAL A 351 -39.62 33.54 -32.05
N GLN A 352 -40.63 32.69 -32.14
CA GLN A 352 -41.93 33.08 -32.76
C GLN A 352 -42.60 34.22 -32.01
N LEU A 353 -42.69 34.16 -30.68
CA LEU A 353 -43.21 35.25 -29.85
C LEU A 353 -42.41 36.57 -30.07
N GLY A 354 -41.09 36.45 -30.24
CA GLY A 354 -40.24 37.63 -30.59
C GLY A 354 -40.59 38.20 -31.97
N ASN A 355 -40.82 37.32 -32.98
CA ASN A 355 -41.25 37.74 -34.30
C ASN A 355 -42.62 38.42 -34.27
N ASP A 356 -43.57 37.89 -33.47
CA ASP A 356 -44.91 38.49 -33.35
C ASP A 356 -44.84 39.85 -32.67
N CYS A 357 -43.92 40.05 -31.72
CA CYS A 357 -43.64 41.38 -31.12
C CYS A 357 -43.16 42.39 -32.19
N ILE A 358 -42.43 42.00 -33.19
CA ILE A 358 -41.98 42.88 -34.32
C ILE A 358 -43.14 43.14 -35.26
N THR A 359 -43.82 42.05 -35.74
CA THR A 359 -44.80 42.13 -36.81
C THR A 359 -46.13 42.72 -36.40
N GLN A 360 -46.60 42.43 -35.21
CA GLN A 360 -47.93 42.83 -34.74
C GLN A 360 -47.88 44.06 -33.81
N ALA A 361 -46.85 44.09 -32.90
CA ALA A 361 -46.80 45.13 -31.86
C ALA A 361 -45.77 46.23 -32.13
N HIS A 362 -44.95 46.12 -33.16
CA HIS A 362 -43.81 47.00 -33.51
C HIS A 362 -42.88 47.29 -32.33
N ASN A 363 -42.75 46.33 -31.40
CA ASN A 363 -42.03 46.47 -30.14
C ASN A 363 -40.71 45.70 -30.17
N ALA A 364 -39.63 46.36 -30.62
CA ALA A 364 -38.32 45.77 -30.71
C ALA A 364 -37.77 45.34 -29.35
N LYS A 365 -38.01 46.11 -28.25
CA LYS A 365 -37.55 45.79 -26.91
C LYS A 365 -38.15 44.48 -26.38
N ALA A 366 -39.47 44.27 -26.60
CA ALA A 366 -40.11 43.02 -26.23
C ALA A 366 -39.62 41.85 -27.06
N ALA A 367 -39.35 42.04 -28.36
CA ALA A 367 -38.81 41.02 -29.26
C ALA A 367 -37.40 40.56 -28.76
N ILE A 368 -36.50 41.49 -28.47
CA ILE A 368 -35.15 41.14 -27.96
C ILE A 368 -35.26 40.37 -26.65
N LYS A 369 -36.19 40.75 -25.75
CA LYS A 369 -36.42 40.01 -24.48
C LYS A 369 -36.83 38.55 -24.75
N ASN A 370 -37.65 38.29 -25.74
CA ASN A 370 -38.09 36.94 -26.13
C ASN A 370 -36.97 36.16 -26.80
N TYR A 371 -36.16 36.77 -27.70
CA TYR A 371 -34.99 36.11 -28.28
C TYR A 371 -33.94 35.78 -27.22
N ASN A 372 -33.74 36.65 -26.21
CA ASN A 372 -32.86 36.34 -25.07
C ASN A 372 -33.38 35.16 -24.23
N LYS A 373 -34.71 34.97 -24.08
CA LYS A 373 -35.27 33.79 -23.45
C LYS A 373 -35.03 32.52 -24.29
N ALA A 374 -35.16 32.60 -25.61
CA ALA A 374 -34.85 31.53 -26.52
C ALA A 374 -33.38 31.09 -26.39
N LEU A 375 -32.47 32.05 -26.33
CA LEU A 375 -31.02 31.82 -26.17
C LEU A 375 -30.64 31.29 -24.79
N LYS A 376 -31.41 31.58 -23.74
CA LYS A 376 -31.24 30.94 -22.42
C LYS A 376 -31.62 29.46 -22.44
N LEU A 377 -32.61 29.08 -23.24
CA LEU A 377 -33.06 27.68 -23.39
C LEU A 377 -32.12 26.90 -24.33
N ASN A 378 -31.76 27.51 -25.46
CA ASN A 378 -30.78 26.96 -26.41
C ASN A 378 -29.81 28.06 -26.85
N PRO A 379 -28.60 28.13 -26.25
CA PRO A 379 -27.59 29.14 -26.62
C PRO A 379 -27.09 29.07 -28.08
N ASN A 380 -27.38 27.95 -28.76
CA ASN A 380 -27.00 27.69 -30.13
C ASN A 380 -28.20 27.80 -31.12
N CYS A 381 -29.30 28.41 -30.69
CA CYS A 381 -30.43 28.65 -31.55
C CYS A 381 -30.11 29.74 -32.60
N ILE A 382 -29.76 29.31 -33.80
CA ILE A 382 -29.34 30.19 -34.93
C ILE A 382 -30.46 31.19 -35.26
N ASP A 383 -31.70 30.75 -35.30
CA ASP A 383 -32.85 31.63 -35.59
C ASP A 383 -32.98 32.76 -34.56
N ALA A 384 -32.80 32.44 -33.28
CA ALA A 384 -32.81 33.46 -32.22
C ALA A 384 -31.69 34.48 -32.37
N LEU A 385 -30.44 34.01 -32.65
CA LEU A 385 -29.29 34.85 -32.86
C LEU A 385 -29.50 35.79 -34.06
N VAL A 386 -29.94 35.24 -35.20
CA VAL A 386 -30.15 36.03 -36.41
C VAL A 386 -31.28 37.05 -36.22
N ARG A 387 -32.44 36.63 -35.66
CA ARG A 387 -33.57 37.54 -35.41
C ARG A 387 -33.24 38.64 -34.40
N LYS A 388 -32.48 38.31 -33.35
CA LYS A 388 -31.96 39.28 -32.40
C LYS A 388 -31.01 40.27 -33.08
N GLY A 389 -30.04 39.77 -33.87
CA GLY A 389 -29.12 40.57 -34.62
C GLY A 389 -29.80 41.54 -35.58
N ILE A 390 -30.80 41.07 -36.34
CA ILE A 390 -31.59 41.93 -37.26
C ILE A 390 -32.33 43.03 -36.47
N THR A 391 -32.92 42.69 -35.32
CA THR A 391 -33.68 43.63 -34.51
C THR A 391 -32.78 44.68 -33.89
N LEU A 392 -31.58 44.29 -33.41
CA LEU A 392 -30.54 45.17 -32.89
C LEU A 392 -29.99 46.11 -33.99
N MET A 393 -29.75 45.60 -35.18
CA MET A 393 -29.33 46.37 -36.33
C MET A 393 -30.35 47.46 -36.67
N ASN A 394 -31.64 47.12 -36.71
CA ASN A 394 -32.71 48.03 -37.03
C ASN A 394 -32.96 49.08 -35.92
N THR A 395 -32.54 48.84 -34.66
CA THR A 395 -32.64 49.77 -33.57
C THR A 395 -31.38 50.59 -33.34
N GLY A 396 -30.38 50.45 -34.24
CA GLY A 396 -29.10 51.19 -34.16
C GLY A 396 -28.04 50.63 -33.25
N ASN A 397 -28.31 49.47 -32.61
CA ASN A 397 -27.34 48.79 -31.72
C ASN A 397 -26.40 47.91 -32.55
N THR A 398 -25.58 48.49 -33.37
CA THR A 398 -24.77 47.78 -34.38
C THR A 398 -23.69 46.86 -33.77
N ALA A 399 -23.07 47.26 -32.65
CA ALA A 399 -22.04 46.44 -31.97
C ALA A 399 -22.60 45.14 -31.40
N GLU A 400 -23.78 45.17 -30.76
CA GLU A 400 -24.43 43.96 -30.26
C GLU A 400 -24.97 43.11 -31.45
N ALA A 401 -25.49 43.76 -32.50
CA ALA A 401 -25.94 43.05 -33.70
C ALA A 401 -24.81 42.27 -34.35
N GLU A 402 -23.61 42.82 -34.43
CA GLU A 402 -22.43 42.19 -34.95
C GLU A 402 -22.05 40.93 -34.15
N GLN A 403 -22.06 41.02 -32.81
CA GLN A 403 -21.78 39.87 -31.95
C GLN A 403 -22.73 38.70 -32.21
N GLU A 404 -24.05 38.98 -32.28
CA GLU A 404 -25.07 37.93 -32.45
C GLU A 404 -24.97 37.32 -33.87
N LEU A 405 -24.78 38.14 -34.90
CA LEU A 405 -24.67 37.66 -36.28
C LEU A 405 -23.35 36.89 -36.53
N ASN A 406 -22.22 37.33 -35.95
CA ASN A 406 -20.97 36.58 -35.99
C ASN A 406 -21.14 35.20 -35.34
N LYS A 407 -21.71 35.14 -34.16
CA LYS A 407 -22.00 33.86 -33.47
C LYS A 407 -22.92 32.97 -34.30
N ALA A 408 -23.91 33.54 -34.96
CA ALA A 408 -24.80 32.76 -35.83
C ALA A 408 -24.05 32.16 -37.03
N VAL A 409 -23.12 32.90 -37.64
CA VAL A 409 -22.30 32.40 -38.76
C VAL A 409 -21.24 31.39 -38.30
N GLU A 410 -20.66 31.58 -37.09
CA GLU A 410 -19.76 30.58 -36.50
C GLU A 410 -20.44 29.24 -36.25
N LEU A 411 -21.66 29.26 -35.72
CA LEU A 411 -22.48 28.05 -35.46
C LEU A 411 -22.96 27.38 -36.76
N SER A 412 -23.24 28.18 -37.79
CA SER A 412 -23.68 27.68 -39.10
C SER A 412 -23.07 28.53 -40.25
N PRO A 413 -21.88 28.18 -40.75
CA PRO A 413 -21.21 28.90 -41.83
C PRO A 413 -21.94 28.92 -43.18
N ILE A 414 -22.96 28.08 -43.32
CA ILE A 414 -23.83 27.96 -44.50
C ILE A 414 -25.24 28.52 -44.28
N SER A 415 -25.45 29.24 -43.15
CA SER A 415 -26.78 29.85 -42.87
C SER A 415 -26.95 31.08 -43.76
N PHE A 416 -27.78 30.95 -44.78
CA PHE A 416 -28.10 32.07 -45.67
C PHE A 416 -28.54 33.32 -44.92
N MET A 417 -29.46 33.18 -43.94
CA MET A 417 -30.01 34.30 -43.18
C MET A 417 -28.96 35.00 -42.31
N ALA A 418 -28.04 34.22 -41.72
CA ALA A 418 -26.94 34.78 -40.90
C ALA A 418 -26.01 35.58 -41.76
N LEU A 419 -25.49 34.97 -42.88
CA LEU A 419 -24.57 35.61 -43.82
C LEU A 419 -25.23 36.85 -44.46
N TYR A 420 -26.48 36.71 -44.93
CA TYR A 420 -27.15 37.79 -45.58
C TYR A 420 -27.33 39.03 -44.69
N ASN A 421 -27.69 38.83 -43.41
CA ASN A 421 -27.87 39.94 -42.48
C ASN A 421 -26.54 40.45 -41.93
N ARG A 422 -25.50 39.62 -41.80
CA ARG A 422 -24.15 40.08 -41.49
C ARG A 422 -23.57 40.91 -42.63
N GLY A 423 -23.76 40.48 -43.88
CA GLY A 423 -23.37 41.27 -45.07
C GLY A 423 -24.08 42.61 -45.11
N LYS A 424 -25.40 42.66 -44.77
CA LYS A 424 -26.13 43.96 -44.67
C LYS A 424 -25.56 44.85 -43.56
N LEU A 425 -25.22 44.27 -42.38
CA LEU A 425 -24.59 45.02 -41.33
C LEU A 425 -23.22 45.55 -41.72
N ASN A 426 -22.43 44.74 -42.41
CA ASN A 426 -21.12 45.14 -42.92
C ASN A 426 -21.23 46.29 -43.98
N MET A 427 -22.28 46.28 -44.80
CA MET A 427 -22.60 47.42 -45.67
C MET A 427 -22.91 48.71 -44.92
N GLN A 428 -23.71 48.62 -43.79
CA GLN A 428 -24.01 49.77 -42.96
C GLN A 428 -22.78 50.32 -42.21
N LEU A 429 -21.80 49.43 -41.95
CA LEU A 429 -20.54 49.80 -41.28
C LEU A 429 -19.42 50.15 -42.26
N GLU A 430 -19.73 50.30 -43.57
CA GLU A 430 -18.79 50.62 -44.63
C GLU A 430 -17.64 49.62 -44.76
N ARG A 431 -17.85 48.37 -44.32
CA ARG A 431 -16.89 47.25 -44.40
C ARG A 431 -17.18 46.40 -45.64
N TYR A 432 -16.98 47.00 -46.78
CA TYR A 432 -17.46 46.45 -48.06
C TYR A 432 -16.79 45.11 -48.44
N GLU A 433 -15.50 44.89 -48.12
CA GLU A 433 -14.82 43.62 -48.39
C GLU A 433 -15.49 42.46 -47.61
N LEU A 434 -15.87 42.69 -46.34
CA LEU A 434 -16.55 41.71 -45.55
C LEU A 434 -17.98 41.45 -46.04
N ALA A 435 -18.64 42.50 -46.51
CA ALA A 435 -19.97 42.40 -47.11
C ALA A 435 -19.94 41.57 -48.40
N VAL A 436 -18.94 41.81 -49.31
CA VAL A 436 -18.72 41.02 -50.50
C VAL A 436 -18.52 39.56 -50.19
N ALA A 437 -17.65 39.24 -49.21
CA ALA A 437 -17.41 37.84 -48.81
C ALA A 437 -18.65 37.13 -48.29
N ASP A 438 -19.51 37.84 -47.55
CA ASP A 438 -20.77 37.28 -47.03
C ASP A 438 -21.81 37.10 -48.15
N PHE A 439 -21.97 38.08 -49.05
CA PHE A 439 -22.93 38.01 -50.16
C PHE A 439 -22.49 37.00 -51.23
N ASP A 440 -21.18 36.84 -51.52
CA ASP A 440 -20.68 35.80 -52.40
C ASP A 440 -21.14 34.39 -51.92
N LYS A 441 -20.97 34.12 -50.61
CA LYS A 441 -21.49 32.90 -50.00
C LYS A 441 -23.02 32.82 -50.11
N CYS A 442 -23.73 33.94 -49.93
CA CYS A 442 -25.18 33.97 -50.03
C CYS A 442 -25.69 33.55 -51.43
N VAL A 443 -25.07 34.11 -52.50
CA VAL A 443 -25.49 33.76 -53.88
C VAL A 443 -25.06 32.35 -54.26
N SER A 444 -23.97 31.84 -53.66
CA SER A 444 -23.58 30.44 -53.82
C SER A 444 -24.57 29.49 -53.15
N ILE A 445 -25.11 29.84 -51.96
CA ILE A 445 -26.13 29.03 -51.21
C ILE A 445 -27.50 29.12 -51.88
N LYS A 446 -27.91 30.33 -52.32
CA LYS A 446 -29.18 30.59 -52.98
C LYS A 446 -29.01 31.39 -54.29
N PRO A 447 -28.64 30.74 -55.39
CA PRO A 447 -28.35 31.42 -56.68
C PRO A 447 -29.54 32.15 -57.28
N LYS A 448 -30.76 31.84 -56.88
CA LYS A 448 -32.00 32.47 -57.41
C LYS A 448 -32.52 33.60 -56.52
N HIS A 449 -31.77 34.03 -55.50
CA HIS A 449 -32.22 35.07 -54.60
C HIS A 449 -31.86 36.48 -55.08
N ALA A 450 -32.76 37.13 -55.85
CA ALA A 450 -32.54 38.41 -56.51
C ALA A 450 -31.96 39.53 -55.59
N ASN A 451 -32.45 39.65 -54.34
CA ASN A 451 -31.99 40.69 -53.43
C ASN A 451 -30.56 40.40 -52.90
N ALA A 452 -30.07 39.15 -52.87
CA ALA A 452 -28.68 38.84 -52.52
C ALA A 452 -27.76 39.31 -53.63
N HIS A 453 -28.10 39.00 -54.88
CA HIS A 453 -27.35 39.52 -56.07
C HIS A 453 -27.32 41.04 -56.10
N GLN A 454 -28.48 41.71 -55.81
CA GLN A 454 -28.52 43.17 -55.75
C GLN A 454 -27.55 43.75 -54.72
N LEU A 455 -27.60 43.24 -53.48
CA LEU A 455 -26.71 43.72 -52.41
C LEU A 455 -25.26 43.37 -52.65
N PHE A 456 -24.99 42.22 -53.28
CA PHE A 456 -23.65 41.84 -53.73
C PHE A 456 -23.12 42.84 -54.76
N GLY A 457 -23.90 43.16 -55.79
CA GLY A 457 -23.56 44.19 -56.73
C GLY A 457 -23.31 45.57 -56.08
N ASN A 458 -24.15 45.99 -55.14
CA ASN A 458 -23.95 47.21 -54.36
C ASN A 458 -22.61 47.21 -53.63
N ALA A 459 -22.27 46.11 -52.94
CA ALA A 459 -21.00 45.97 -52.19
C ALA A 459 -19.78 46.01 -53.09
N LEU A 460 -19.84 45.36 -54.26
CA LEU A 460 -18.81 45.39 -55.29
C LEU A 460 -18.62 46.82 -55.88
N ASN A 461 -19.70 47.54 -56.11
CA ASN A 461 -19.64 48.92 -56.62
C ASN A 461 -18.93 49.90 -55.63
N GLU A 462 -19.26 49.78 -54.34
CA GLU A 462 -18.61 50.57 -53.27
C GLU A 462 -17.08 50.26 -53.19
N LEU A 463 -16.65 49.08 -53.61
CA LEU A 463 -15.23 48.69 -53.73
C LEU A 463 -14.58 49.13 -55.07
N GLY A 464 -15.33 49.80 -55.95
CA GLY A 464 -14.84 50.24 -57.28
C GLY A 464 -14.80 49.15 -58.33
N ASN A 465 -15.38 47.98 -58.10
CA ASN A 465 -15.45 46.89 -59.06
C ASN A 465 -16.75 46.98 -59.88
N GLU A 466 -16.82 47.97 -60.74
CA GLU A 466 -18.05 48.28 -61.50
C GLU A 466 -18.48 47.16 -62.46
N GLU A 467 -17.49 46.46 -63.09
CA GLU A 467 -17.81 45.38 -64.05
C GLU A 467 -18.51 44.23 -63.35
N ALA A 468 -17.97 43.77 -62.19
CA ALA A 468 -18.58 42.68 -61.41
C ALA A 468 -19.93 43.13 -60.82
N ALA A 469 -20.03 44.38 -60.42
CA ALA A 469 -21.33 44.92 -59.91
C ALA A 469 -22.43 44.88 -60.98
N GLN A 470 -22.12 45.29 -62.21
CA GLN A 470 -23.09 45.26 -63.35
C GLN A 470 -23.56 43.84 -63.65
N ILE A 471 -22.67 42.83 -63.59
CA ILE A 471 -23.05 41.41 -63.70
C ILE A 471 -24.03 41.01 -62.66
N GLN A 472 -23.79 41.32 -61.41
CA GLN A 472 -24.67 40.90 -60.29
C GLN A 472 -26.02 41.64 -60.38
N TRP A 473 -26.08 42.91 -60.76
CA TRP A 473 -27.31 43.63 -60.98
C TRP A 473 -28.13 43.10 -62.18
N ALA A 474 -27.46 42.69 -63.28
CA ALA A 474 -28.09 42.06 -64.40
C ALA A 474 -28.77 40.75 -63.99
N ILE A 475 -28.09 39.89 -63.24
CA ILE A 475 -28.64 38.65 -62.66
C ILE A 475 -29.84 38.99 -61.78
N ALA A 476 -29.71 39.96 -60.87
CA ALA A 476 -30.82 40.34 -59.96
C ALA A 476 -32.07 40.79 -60.72
N ASN A 477 -31.90 41.61 -61.81
CA ASN A 477 -32.98 42.11 -62.64
C ASN A 477 -33.62 40.99 -63.45
N GLU A 478 -32.85 40.02 -63.97
CA GLU A 478 -33.37 38.89 -64.71
C GLU A 478 -34.23 37.97 -63.76
N LEU A 479 -33.74 37.74 -62.54
CA LEU A 479 -34.47 36.96 -61.54
C LEU A 479 -35.79 37.63 -61.09
N ARG A 480 -35.84 38.97 -61.06
CA ARG A 480 -37.07 39.72 -60.76
C ARG A 480 -38.11 39.70 -61.88
N LYS A 481 -37.65 39.59 -63.15
CA LYS A 481 -38.55 39.48 -64.30
C LYS A 481 -39.19 38.09 -64.47
N LYS A 482 -38.56 37.05 -63.85
CA LYS A 482 -39.01 35.65 -63.91
C LYS A 482 -39.91 35.24 -62.73
N ASN A 483 -40.04 36.08 -61.69
CA ASN A 483 -40.96 35.94 -60.57
C ASN A 483 -42.11 36.96 -60.73
#